data_93d0d43e0700d999513bc4973aaee6ea
#
_entry.id   93d0d43e0700d999513bc4973aaee6ea
#
_cell.length_a   1.000
_cell.length_b   1.000
_cell.length_c   1.000
_cell.angle_alpha   90.00
_cell.angle_beta   90.00
_cell.angle_gamma   90.00
#
_symmetry.space_group_name_H-M   'P 1'
#
loop_
_entity.id
_entity.type
_entity.pdbx_description
1 polymer ?
#
loop_
_entity_poly.entity_id
_entity_poly.type
_entity_poly.pdbx_seq_one_letter_code
_entity_poly.pdbx_strand_id
1 'polypeptide(L)'
;NKRLIQENEILIENAVAQKANQWGNEAKTVIWFANTKKTIAILAIADQIKATSKKAIEELQLSGIEVYMLTGDNEMTAKAVSEKVGIKHYKAEVLPEHKAAFVKQLQQQGKVVAMVGDGINDSTALAQADVSIAMGKGSDIAMDVAKMTIISSDLTKIPEAIHLSKSTVRTIKQNLFWAFIYNLIGIPIAAGILYPFNGFLLNPMIAGAAMALSSVSVVSNSLWLKYKK
;
A
#
# COMPACT_ATOMS: atom_id res chain seq x y z
N ASN A 1 -14.57 -6.82 -26.38
CA ASN A 1 -13.28 -7.49 -26.14
C ASN A 1 -13.13 -8.69 -27.07
N LYS A 2 -11.93 -9.31 -27.15
CA LYS A 2 -11.63 -10.45 -28.01
C LYS A 2 -12.53 -11.67 -27.71
N ARG A 3 -12.81 -11.90 -26.43
CA ARG A 3 -13.65 -13.00 -25.95
C ARG A 3 -15.07 -12.93 -26.55
N LEU A 4 -15.69 -11.75 -26.53
CA LEU A 4 -17.02 -11.54 -27.13
C LEU A 4 -17.04 -11.85 -28.63
N ILE A 5 -15.97 -11.49 -29.37
CA ILE A 5 -15.82 -11.76 -30.79
C ILE A 5 -15.75 -13.28 -31.03
N GLN A 6 -15.00 -13.99 -30.18
CA GLN A 6 -14.84 -15.46 -30.28
C GLN A 6 -16.13 -16.21 -29.88
N GLU A 7 -16.79 -15.79 -28.79
CA GLU A 7 -18.08 -16.41 -28.35
C GLU A 7 -19.20 -16.26 -29.35
N ASN A 8 -19.15 -15.22 -30.20
CA ASN A 8 -20.14 -15.01 -31.28
C ASN A 8 -19.65 -15.47 -32.64
N GLU A 9 -18.56 -16.23 -32.73
CA GLU A 9 -17.99 -16.80 -33.96
C GLU A 9 -17.75 -15.77 -35.08
N ILE A 10 -17.43 -14.51 -34.69
CA ILE A 10 -17.20 -13.42 -35.64
C ILE A 10 -15.82 -13.58 -36.28
N LEU A 11 -15.75 -13.50 -37.59
CA LEU A 11 -14.52 -13.66 -38.36
C LEU A 11 -13.50 -12.58 -38.01
N ILE A 12 -12.29 -13.01 -37.66
CA ILE A 12 -11.14 -12.15 -37.44
C ILE A 12 -10.13 -12.39 -38.58
N GLU A 13 -9.85 -11.36 -39.36
CA GLU A 13 -8.81 -11.42 -40.39
C GLU A 13 -7.41 -11.57 -39.74
N ASN A 14 -6.55 -12.40 -40.34
CA ASN A 14 -5.21 -12.68 -39.79
C ASN A 14 -4.37 -11.42 -39.55
N ALA A 15 -4.43 -10.45 -40.45
CA ALA A 15 -3.72 -9.17 -40.30
C ALA A 15 -4.20 -8.38 -39.08
N VAL A 16 -5.50 -8.37 -38.80
CA VAL A 16 -6.09 -7.73 -37.63
C VAL A 16 -5.70 -8.44 -36.37
N ALA A 17 -5.72 -9.78 -36.39
CA ALA A 17 -5.29 -10.59 -35.23
C ALA A 17 -3.81 -10.38 -34.89
N GLN A 18 -2.93 -10.35 -35.90
CA GLN A 18 -1.50 -10.08 -35.70
C GLN A 18 -1.27 -8.68 -35.11
N LYS A 19 -1.95 -7.66 -35.63
CA LYS A 19 -1.85 -6.28 -35.14
C LYS A 19 -2.37 -6.14 -33.72
N ALA A 20 -3.48 -6.81 -33.39
CA ALA A 20 -4.01 -6.83 -32.02
C ALA A 20 -3.04 -7.49 -31.04
N ASN A 21 -2.41 -8.60 -31.44
CA ASN A 21 -1.40 -9.28 -30.63
C ASN A 21 -0.14 -8.41 -30.45
N GLN A 22 0.32 -7.74 -31.51
CA GLN A 22 1.43 -6.78 -31.40
C GLN A 22 1.12 -5.70 -30.37
N TRP A 23 -0.05 -5.06 -30.45
CA TRP A 23 -0.46 -4.02 -29.52
C TRP A 23 -0.63 -4.53 -28.07
N GLY A 24 -1.12 -5.75 -27.89
CA GLY A 24 -1.17 -6.39 -26.58
C GLY A 24 0.23 -6.56 -25.95
N ASN A 25 1.21 -6.99 -26.74
CA ASN A 25 2.60 -7.09 -26.30
C ASN A 25 3.25 -5.74 -25.97
N GLU A 26 2.74 -4.65 -26.56
CA GLU A 26 3.15 -3.27 -26.25
C GLU A 26 2.44 -2.71 -25.00
N ALA A 27 1.67 -3.52 -24.26
CA ALA A 27 0.85 -3.15 -23.12
C ALA A 27 -0.28 -2.16 -23.46
N LYS A 28 -0.87 -2.31 -24.63
CA LYS A 28 -2.03 -1.54 -25.08
C LYS A 28 -3.31 -2.36 -24.92
N THR A 29 -4.37 -1.74 -24.44
CA THR A 29 -5.71 -2.35 -24.40
C THR A 29 -6.35 -2.26 -25.79
N VAL A 30 -6.72 -3.41 -26.37
CA VAL A 30 -7.30 -3.46 -27.70
C VAL A 30 -8.83 -3.55 -27.63
N ILE A 31 -9.50 -2.56 -28.19
CA ILE A 31 -10.96 -2.53 -28.38
C ILE A 31 -11.28 -3.02 -29.78
N TRP A 32 -12.25 -3.91 -29.88
CA TRP A 32 -12.66 -4.55 -31.10
C TRP A 32 -14.01 -4.01 -31.57
N PHE A 33 -14.08 -3.61 -32.83
CA PHE A 33 -15.31 -3.22 -33.50
C PHE A 33 -15.65 -4.28 -34.53
N ALA A 34 -16.84 -4.83 -34.42
CA ALA A 34 -17.32 -5.89 -35.33
C ALA A 34 -18.79 -5.73 -35.63
N ASN A 35 -19.19 -6.24 -36.75
CA ASN A 35 -20.59 -6.55 -37.04
C ASN A 35 -20.85 -8.05 -36.78
N THR A 36 -22.05 -8.53 -37.10
CA THR A 36 -22.43 -9.95 -36.90
C THR A 36 -21.63 -10.96 -37.75
N LYS A 37 -20.83 -10.48 -38.71
CA LYS A 37 -20.11 -11.38 -39.66
C LYS A 37 -18.59 -11.29 -39.50
N LYS A 38 -18.04 -10.07 -39.30
CA LYS A 38 -16.59 -9.87 -39.27
C LYS A 38 -16.16 -8.69 -38.38
N THR A 39 -14.92 -8.71 -37.95
CA THR A 39 -14.25 -7.57 -37.35
C THR A 39 -14.05 -6.47 -38.40
N ILE A 40 -14.47 -5.24 -38.07
CA ILE A 40 -14.39 -4.06 -38.92
C ILE A 40 -13.15 -3.28 -38.64
N ALA A 41 -12.83 -3.08 -37.34
CA ALA A 41 -11.69 -2.28 -36.88
C ALA A 41 -11.22 -2.69 -35.50
N ILE A 42 -10.00 -2.34 -35.18
CA ILE A 42 -9.45 -2.39 -33.83
C ILE A 42 -8.93 -1.02 -33.44
N LEU A 43 -9.08 -0.68 -32.18
CA LEU A 43 -8.52 0.54 -31.56
C LEU A 43 -7.62 0.13 -30.42
N ALA A 44 -6.42 0.71 -30.35
CA ALA A 44 -5.52 0.51 -29.21
C ALA A 44 -5.56 1.74 -28.30
N ILE A 45 -5.83 1.51 -27.01
CA ILE A 45 -5.70 2.50 -25.97
C ILE A 45 -4.41 2.18 -25.21
N ALA A 46 -3.53 3.16 -25.08
CA ALA A 46 -2.31 3.02 -24.32
C ALA A 46 -2.33 4.01 -23.15
N ASP A 47 -2.42 3.48 -21.95
CA ASP A 47 -2.11 4.26 -20.76
C ASP A 47 -0.61 4.26 -20.52
N GLN A 48 -0.03 5.43 -20.33
CA GLN A 48 1.39 5.53 -20.00
C GLN A 48 1.61 5.10 -18.55
N ILE A 49 2.44 4.07 -18.39
CA ILE A 49 2.94 3.72 -17.06
C ILE A 49 3.76 4.89 -16.55
N LYS A 50 3.39 5.41 -15.38
CA LYS A 50 4.12 6.53 -14.76
C LYS A 50 5.56 6.09 -14.45
N ALA A 51 6.53 6.94 -14.78
CA ALA A 51 7.95 6.64 -14.55
C ALA A 51 8.27 6.32 -13.08
N THR A 52 7.50 6.91 -12.16
CA THR A 52 7.62 6.71 -10.71
C THR A 52 7.10 5.35 -10.24
N SER A 53 6.27 4.65 -11.04
CA SER A 53 5.67 3.37 -10.65
C SER A 53 6.71 2.28 -10.44
N LYS A 54 7.66 2.16 -11.37
CA LYS A 54 8.74 1.17 -11.25
C LYS A 54 9.56 1.39 -9.99
N LYS A 55 9.95 2.65 -9.72
CA LYS A 55 10.71 3.01 -8.52
C LYS A 55 9.96 2.65 -7.23
N ALA A 56 8.67 2.97 -7.17
CA ALA A 56 7.84 2.64 -6.00
C ALA A 56 7.77 1.13 -5.74
N ILE A 57 7.63 0.33 -6.80
CA ILE A 57 7.58 -1.13 -6.70
C ILE A 57 8.92 -1.70 -6.24
N GLU A 58 10.03 -1.20 -6.78
CA GLU A 58 11.38 -1.59 -6.36
C GLU A 58 11.62 -1.28 -4.88
N GLU A 59 11.22 -0.10 -4.40
CA GLU A 59 11.34 0.29 -2.98
C GLU A 59 10.51 -0.61 -2.05
N LEU A 60 9.29 -0.98 -2.45
CA LEU A 60 8.46 -1.92 -1.71
C LEU A 60 9.10 -3.31 -1.62
N GLN A 61 9.59 -3.83 -2.75
CA GLN A 61 10.26 -5.13 -2.82
C GLN A 61 11.56 -5.16 -2.01
N LEU A 62 12.38 -4.10 -2.06
CA LEU A 62 13.57 -3.94 -1.22
C LEU A 62 13.24 -3.90 0.28
N SER A 63 12.05 -3.44 0.63
CA SER A 63 11.53 -3.45 2.01
C SER A 63 10.98 -4.81 2.45
N GLY A 64 11.12 -5.86 1.62
CA GLY A 64 10.64 -7.22 1.89
C GLY A 64 9.12 -7.39 1.67
N ILE A 65 8.48 -6.49 0.94
CA ILE A 65 7.04 -6.57 0.64
C ILE A 65 6.84 -7.25 -0.70
N GLU A 66 6.06 -8.33 -0.73
CA GLU A 66 5.63 -8.96 -1.98
C GLU A 66 4.57 -8.10 -2.65
N VAL A 67 4.79 -7.75 -3.91
CA VAL A 67 3.87 -6.92 -4.68
C VAL A 67 3.08 -7.77 -5.67
N TYR A 68 1.75 -7.65 -5.61
CA TYR A 68 0.80 -8.31 -6.50
C TYR A 68 0.03 -7.25 -7.31
N MET A 69 -0.11 -7.47 -8.60
CA MET A 69 -0.96 -6.65 -9.47
C MET A 69 -2.25 -7.39 -9.78
N LEU A 70 -3.39 -6.78 -9.49
CA LEU A 70 -4.73 -7.28 -9.84
C LEU A 70 -5.35 -6.32 -10.85
N THR A 71 -5.65 -6.81 -12.04
CA THR A 71 -6.21 -5.98 -13.12
C THR A 71 -7.38 -6.67 -13.81
N GLY A 72 -8.32 -5.87 -14.32
CA GLY A 72 -9.36 -6.33 -15.22
C GLY A 72 -8.90 -6.46 -16.67
N ASP A 73 -7.67 -6.03 -16.99
CA ASP A 73 -7.10 -6.16 -18.32
C ASP A 73 -6.85 -7.62 -18.69
N ASN A 74 -6.72 -7.87 -20.01
CA ASN A 74 -6.38 -9.19 -20.52
C ASN A 74 -4.95 -9.61 -20.13
N GLU A 75 -4.69 -10.92 -20.19
CA GLU A 75 -3.44 -11.56 -19.81
C GLU A 75 -2.19 -10.94 -20.49
N MET A 76 -2.28 -10.64 -21.80
CA MET A 76 -1.15 -10.07 -22.55
C MET A 76 -0.76 -8.68 -22.03
N THR A 77 -1.77 -7.81 -21.83
CA THR A 77 -1.56 -6.45 -21.32
C THR A 77 -1.04 -6.49 -19.88
N ALA A 78 -1.65 -7.32 -19.03
CA ALA A 78 -1.25 -7.49 -17.64
C ALA A 78 0.21 -7.97 -17.54
N LYS A 79 0.59 -8.97 -18.32
CA LYS A 79 1.96 -9.46 -18.40
C LYS A 79 2.94 -8.37 -18.84
N ALA A 80 2.64 -7.67 -19.93
CA ALA A 80 3.50 -6.62 -20.45
C ALA A 80 3.68 -5.46 -19.46
N VAL A 81 2.62 -5.08 -18.72
CA VAL A 81 2.70 -4.07 -17.66
C VAL A 81 3.56 -4.58 -16.50
N SER A 82 3.29 -5.80 -16.02
CA SER A 82 4.01 -6.38 -14.87
C SER A 82 5.52 -6.47 -15.12
N GLU A 83 5.92 -6.90 -16.31
CA GLU A 83 7.32 -6.96 -16.73
C GLU A 83 7.97 -5.57 -16.76
N LYS A 84 7.29 -4.55 -17.31
CA LYS A 84 7.81 -3.17 -17.38
C LYS A 84 8.04 -2.55 -16.01
N VAL A 85 7.17 -2.83 -15.03
CA VAL A 85 7.28 -2.27 -13.69
C VAL A 85 8.01 -3.17 -12.70
N GLY A 86 8.37 -4.40 -13.10
CA GLY A 86 9.12 -5.34 -12.26
C GLY A 86 8.27 -6.10 -11.23
N ILE A 87 6.98 -6.30 -11.49
CA ILE A 87 6.09 -7.11 -10.65
C ILE A 87 6.17 -8.58 -11.10
N LYS A 88 6.45 -9.50 -10.16
CA LYS A 88 6.53 -10.94 -10.43
C LYS A 88 5.17 -11.63 -10.39
N HIS A 89 4.25 -11.12 -9.58
CA HIS A 89 2.96 -11.74 -9.32
C HIS A 89 1.84 -10.85 -9.84
N TYR A 90 1.09 -11.33 -10.82
CA TYR A 90 -0.06 -10.62 -11.33
C TYR A 90 -1.23 -11.56 -11.59
N LYS A 91 -2.43 -11.01 -11.59
CA LYS A 91 -3.66 -11.68 -12.05
C LYS A 91 -4.38 -10.76 -13.01
N ALA A 92 -4.67 -11.27 -14.20
CA ALA A 92 -5.43 -10.62 -15.25
C ALA A 92 -6.91 -11.00 -15.19
N GLU A 93 -7.75 -10.27 -15.91
CA GLU A 93 -9.20 -10.54 -16.07
C GLU A 93 -9.95 -10.70 -14.73
N VAL A 94 -9.48 -10.00 -13.67
CA VAL A 94 -10.05 -10.10 -12.33
C VAL A 94 -11.28 -9.21 -12.23
N LEU A 95 -12.43 -9.82 -11.97
CA LEU A 95 -13.66 -9.09 -11.64
C LEU A 95 -13.57 -8.45 -10.24
N PRO A 96 -14.31 -7.35 -9.97
CA PRO A 96 -14.24 -6.65 -8.68
C PRO A 96 -14.45 -7.57 -7.46
N GLU A 97 -15.42 -8.45 -7.50
CA GLU A 97 -15.73 -9.43 -6.46
C GLU A 97 -14.61 -10.46 -6.24
N HIS A 98 -13.89 -10.82 -7.29
CA HIS A 98 -12.77 -11.76 -7.21
C HIS A 98 -11.51 -11.12 -6.56
N LYS A 99 -11.39 -9.79 -6.60
CA LYS A 99 -10.29 -9.08 -5.91
C LYS A 99 -10.36 -9.29 -4.40
N ALA A 100 -11.55 -9.15 -3.81
CA ALA A 100 -11.76 -9.40 -2.38
C ALA A 100 -11.48 -10.86 -2.00
N ALA A 101 -11.93 -11.82 -2.83
CA ALA A 101 -11.66 -13.24 -2.61
C ALA A 101 -10.16 -13.55 -2.64
N PHE A 102 -9.40 -12.90 -3.53
CA PHE A 102 -7.95 -13.07 -3.59
C PHE A 102 -7.24 -12.49 -2.37
N VAL A 103 -7.64 -11.32 -1.87
CA VAL A 103 -7.15 -10.76 -0.62
C VAL A 103 -7.36 -11.74 0.53
N LYS A 104 -8.58 -12.27 0.66
CA LYS A 104 -8.94 -13.26 1.68
C LYS A 104 -8.09 -14.53 1.57
N GLN A 105 -7.81 -15.00 0.35
CA GLN A 105 -6.93 -16.16 0.11
C GLN A 105 -5.51 -15.92 0.64
N LEU A 106 -4.94 -14.74 0.42
CA LEU A 106 -3.61 -14.40 0.94
C LEU A 106 -3.61 -14.31 2.47
N GLN A 107 -4.66 -13.75 3.08
CA GLN A 107 -4.83 -13.70 4.52
C GLN A 107 -4.93 -15.10 5.14
N GLN A 108 -5.63 -16.04 4.51
CA GLN A 108 -5.71 -17.43 4.93
C GLN A 108 -4.35 -18.15 4.90
N GLN A 109 -3.41 -17.68 4.08
CA GLN A 109 -2.02 -18.15 4.07
C GLN A 109 -1.16 -17.50 5.17
N GLY A 110 -1.76 -16.71 6.07
CA GLY A 110 -1.05 -16.02 7.15
C GLY A 110 -0.35 -14.73 6.73
N LYS A 111 -0.63 -14.21 5.53
CA LYS A 111 -0.07 -12.94 5.06
C LYS A 111 -0.88 -11.76 5.57
N VAL A 112 -0.19 -10.69 5.96
CA VAL A 112 -0.80 -9.37 6.20
C VAL A 112 -0.89 -8.65 4.86
N VAL A 113 -2.10 -8.33 4.44
CA VAL A 113 -2.38 -7.81 3.09
C VAL A 113 -2.73 -6.34 3.13
N ALA A 114 -1.95 -5.53 2.41
CA ALA A 114 -2.31 -4.17 2.09
C ALA A 114 -2.96 -4.11 0.69
N MET A 115 -4.16 -3.56 0.59
CA MET A 115 -4.83 -3.30 -0.69
C MET A 115 -4.73 -1.82 -1.04
N VAL A 116 -4.30 -1.55 -2.27
CA VAL A 116 -4.21 -0.20 -2.83
C VAL A 116 -5.16 -0.11 -4.01
N GLY A 117 -6.04 0.87 -4.03
CA GLY A 117 -7.00 1.08 -5.10
C GLY A 117 -7.42 2.54 -5.22
N ASP A 118 -7.99 2.91 -6.35
CA ASP A 118 -8.40 4.28 -6.66
C ASP A 118 -9.89 4.44 -6.94
N GLY A 119 -10.63 3.33 -7.01
CA GLY A 119 -11.98 3.32 -7.53
C GLY A 119 -13.02 2.55 -6.72
N ILE A 120 -14.27 2.74 -7.14
CA ILE A 120 -15.47 2.06 -6.61
C ILE A 120 -15.32 0.54 -6.74
N ASN A 121 -14.69 0.08 -7.81
CA ASN A 121 -14.49 -1.34 -8.12
C ASN A 121 -13.55 -2.07 -7.16
N ASP A 122 -12.81 -1.33 -6.34
CA ASP A 122 -11.85 -1.87 -5.36
C ASP A 122 -12.39 -1.82 -3.92
N SER A 123 -13.57 -1.21 -3.69
CA SER A 123 -14.12 -0.98 -2.35
C SER A 123 -14.27 -2.26 -1.52
N THR A 124 -14.74 -3.36 -2.11
CA THR A 124 -14.88 -4.65 -1.43
C THR A 124 -13.51 -5.26 -1.06
N ALA A 125 -12.52 -5.12 -1.93
CA ALA A 125 -11.17 -5.61 -1.67
C ALA A 125 -10.43 -4.71 -0.65
N LEU A 126 -10.66 -3.39 -0.68
CA LEU A 126 -10.18 -2.45 0.33
C LEU A 126 -10.77 -2.77 1.71
N ALA A 127 -12.08 -3.04 1.79
CA ALA A 127 -12.75 -3.43 3.04
C ALA A 127 -12.21 -4.75 3.62
N GLN A 128 -11.86 -5.72 2.75
CA GLN A 128 -11.36 -7.03 3.15
C GLN A 128 -9.91 -6.97 3.68
N ALA A 129 -9.10 -6.03 3.21
CA ALA A 129 -7.67 -5.98 3.50
C ALA A 129 -7.35 -5.58 4.95
N ASP A 130 -6.22 -6.06 5.48
CA ASP A 130 -5.72 -5.66 6.81
C ASP A 130 -5.34 -4.18 6.83
N VAL A 131 -4.77 -3.69 5.74
CA VAL A 131 -4.48 -2.28 5.49
C VAL A 131 -5.08 -1.88 4.15
N SER A 132 -5.92 -0.85 4.15
CA SER A 132 -6.55 -0.33 2.94
C SER A 132 -6.07 1.09 2.64
N ILE A 133 -5.64 1.32 1.39
CA ILE A 133 -5.08 2.59 0.94
C ILE A 133 -5.85 3.04 -0.31
N ALA A 134 -6.62 4.12 -0.19
CA ALA A 134 -7.22 4.80 -1.33
C ALA A 134 -6.24 5.81 -1.91
N MET A 135 -6.13 5.85 -3.24
CA MET A 135 -5.21 6.75 -3.94
C MET A 135 -5.92 7.70 -4.90
N GLY A 136 -5.28 8.85 -5.11
CA GLY A 136 -5.74 9.85 -6.07
C GLY A 136 -6.91 10.67 -5.55
N LYS A 137 -7.76 11.12 -6.47
CA LYS A 137 -9.08 11.70 -6.17
C LYS A 137 -10.13 10.61 -6.05
N GLY A 138 -9.79 9.47 -5.42
CA GLY A 138 -10.63 8.29 -5.34
C GLY A 138 -12.12 8.61 -5.17
N SER A 139 -12.98 7.70 -5.54
CA SER A 139 -14.42 7.90 -5.28
C SER A 139 -14.62 8.07 -3.78
N ASP A 140 -15.60 8.88 -3.39
CA ASP A 140 -15.96 9.08 -1.97
C ASP A 140 -16.12 7.73 -1.26
N ILE A 141 -16.67 6.74 -1.94
CA ILE A 141 -16.85 5.37 -1.43
C ILE A 141 -15.51 4.69 -1.10
N ALA A 142 -14.48 4.83 -1.96
CA ALA A 142 -13.17 4.24 -1.69
C ALA A 142 -12.47 4.96 -0.51
N MET A 143 -12.66 6.27 -0.39
CA MET A 143 -12.13 7.05 0.73
C MET A 143 -12.81 6.72 2.06
N ASP A 144 -14.12 6.46 2.06
CA ASP A 144 -14.87 6.09 3.25
C ASP A 144 -14.49 4.70 3.79
N VAL A 145 -14.12 3.78 2.91
CA VAL A 145 -13.75 2.40 3.26
C VAL A 145 -12.27 2.27 3.63
N ALA A 146 -11.41 3.11 3.05
CA ALA A 146 -9.97 3.01 3.25
C ALA A 146 -9.53 3.53 4.62
N LYS A 147 -8.64 2.78 5.28
CA LYS A 147 -8.00 3.21 6.53
C LYS A 147 -6.97 4.33 6.32
N MET A 148 -6.49 4.50 5.11
CA MET A 148 -5.54 5.54 4.71
C MET A 148 -5.94 6.10 3.35
N THR A 149 -5.93 7.42 3.20
CA THR A 149 -6.15 8.09 1.91
C THR A 149 -4.91 8.88 1.52
N ILE A 150 -4.40 8.62 0.33
CA ILE A 150 -3.27 9.34 -0.27
C ILE A 150 -3.80 10.19 -1.40
N ILE A 151 -3.89 11.52 -1.19
CA ILE A 151 -4.36 12.48 -2.19
C ILE A 151 -3.27 12.70 -3.26
N SER A 152 -2.88 11.62 -3.91
CA SER A 152 -1.92 11.60 -5.00
C SER A 152 -2.08 10.32 -5.79
N SER A 153 -1.88 10.40 -7.10
CA SER A 153 -1.82 9.21 -7.95
C SER A 153 -0.38 8.72 -8.18
N ASP A 154 0.57 9.21 -7.38
CA ASP A 154 1.97 8.79 -7.43
C ASP A 154 2.21 7.65 -6.43
N LEU A 155 2.54 6.48 -6.96
CA LEU A 155 2.78 5.27 -6.16
C LEU A 155 3.96 5.39 -5.19
N THR A 156 4.92 6.31 -5.41
CA THR A 156 6.03 6.53 -4.48
C THR A 156 5.57 6.98 -3.09
N LYS A 157 4.35 7.52 -3.00
CA LYS A 157 3.76 7.91 -1.71
C LYS A 157 3.40 6.73 -0.81
N ILE A 158 3.30 5.51 -1.37
CA ILE A 158 3.03 4.30 -0.59
C ILE A 158 4.24 3.89 0.26
N PRO A 159 5.44 3.65 -0.31
CA PRO A 159 6.62 3.38 0.50
C PRO A 159 6.97 4.52 1.46
N GLU A 160 6.78 5.79 1.07
CA GLU A 160 6.93 6.93 1.98
C GLU A 160 5.99 6.84 3.20
N ALA A 161 4.70 6.52 2.98
CA ALA A 161 3.71 6.38 4.05
C ALA A 161 4.03 5.19 4.97
N ILE A 162 4.47 4.07 4.41
CA ILE A 162 4.92 2.90 5.19
C ILE A 162 6.15 3.25 6.05
N HIS A 163 7.12 3.96 5.49
CA HIS A 163 8.30 4.40 6.22
C HIS A 163 7.95 5.35 7.36
N LEU A 164 7.08 6.33 7.10
CA LEU A 164 6.59 7.26 8.11
C LEU A 164 5.85 6.53 9.23
N SER A 165 4.97 5.58 8.91
CA SER A 165 4.26 4.75 9.87
C SER A 165 5.23 3.95 10.77
N LYS A 166 6.22 3.27 10.17
CA LYS A 166 7.27 2.54 10.93
C LYS A 166 8.06 3.47 11.85
N SER A 167 8.43 4.65 11.37
CA SER A 167 9.16 5.64 12.15
C SER A 167 8.32 6.19 13.31
N THR A 168 7.03 6.44 13.08
CA THR A 168 6.08 6.87 14.11
C THR A 168 5.94 5.83 15.22
N VAL A 169 5.70 4.56 14.85
CA VAL A 169 5.58 3.45 15.81
C VAL A 169 6.88 3.30 16.61
N ARG A 170 8.04 3.42 15.98
CA ARG A 170 9.34 3.37 16.67
C ARG A 170 9.47 4.50 17.68
N THR A 171 9.08 5.72 17.31
CA THR A 171 9.12 6.88 18.21
C THR A 171 8.16 6.69 19.40
N ILE A 172 6.95 6.18 19.17
CA ILE A 172 5.99 5.85 20.23
C ILE A 172 6.61 4.82 21.21
N LYS A 173 7.19 3.74 20.70
CA LYS A 173 7.85 2.72 21.54
C LYS A 173 9.00 3.31 22.35
N GLN A 174 9.81 4.20 21.77
CA GLN A 174 10.88 4.88 22.48
C GLN A 174 10.33 5.79 23.57
N ASN A 175 9.30 6.57 23.28
CA ASN A 175 8.67 7.45 24.26
C ASN A 175 8.09 6.67 25.46
N LEU A 176 7.39 5.57 25.18
CA LEU A 176 6.87 4.69 26.21
C LEU A 176 7.99 4.06 27.05
N PHE A 177 9.06 3.59 26.42
CA PHE A 177 10.20 3.03 27.13
C PHE A 177 10.80 4.04 28.12
N TRP A 178 11.07 5.27 27.65
CA TRP A 178 11.63 6.30 28.52
C TRP A 178 10.65 6.70 29.63
N ALA A 179 9.39 6.88 29.35
CA ALA A 179 8.38 7.17 30.37
C ALA A 179 8.30 6.06 31.42
N PHE A 180 8.41 4.80 31.02
CA PHE A 180 8.42 3.66 31.96
C PHE A 180 9.68 3.60 32.80
N ILE A 181 10.86 3.81 32.20
CA ILE A 181 12.14 3.69 32.93
C ILE A 181 12.27 4.77 34.01
N TYR A 182 11.80 6.01 33.72
CA TYR A 182 11.79 7.09 34.72
C TYR A 182 10.93 6.71 35.94
N ASN A 183 9.79 6.10 35.74
CA ASN A 183 8.91 5.64 36.81
C ASN A 183 9.49 4.42 37.54
N LEU A 184 10.05 3.45 36.80
CA LEU A 184 10.61 2.21 37.35
C LEU A 184 11.80 2.52 38.28
N ILE A 185 12.62 3.52 38.00
CA ILE A 185 13.73 3.94 38.79
C ILE A 185 13.27 4.95 39.84
N GLY A 186 12.46 5.93 39.49
CA GLY A 186 12.06 7.05 40.34
C GLY A 186 11.19 6.62 41.52
N ILE A 187 10.24 5.71 41.32
CA ILE A 187 9.32 5.26 42.38
C ILE A 187 10.06 4.57 43.53
N PRO A 188 10.92 3.55 43.32
CA PRO A 188 11.66 2.93 44.39
C PRO A 188 12.59 3.90 45.17
N ILE A 189 13.24 4.82 44.42
CA ILE A 189 14.10 5.84 45.06
C ILE A 189 13.25 6.79 45.90
N ALA A 190 12.11 7.23 45.39
CA ALA A 190 11.18 8.08 46.13
C ALA A 190 10.59 7.37 47.37
N ALA A 191 10.36 6.07 47.26
CA ALA A 191 9.94 5.22 48.40
C ALA A 191 11.03 4.97 49.42
N GLY A 192 12.25 5.50 49.23
CA GLY A 192 13.33 5.41 50.19
C GLY A 192 14.15 4.10 50.14
N ILE A 193 14.19 3.39 49.01
CA ILE A 193 14.95 2.14 48.86
C ILE A 193 16.45 2.34 49.18
N LEU A 194 16.98 3.55 48.96
CA LEU A 194 18.37 3.90 49.27
C LEU A 194 18.60 4.35 50.74
N TYR A 195 17.52 4.64 51.49
CA TYR A 195 17.63 5.13 52.85
C TYR A 195 18.39 4.21 53.79
N PRO A 196 18.18 2.88 53.81
CA PRO A 196 18.92 1.96 54.69
C PRO A 196 20.41 1.90 54.39
N PHE A 197 20.85 2.25 53.16
CA PHE A 197 22.26 2.12 52.75
C PHE A 197 23.06 3.41 52.92
N ASN A 198 22.46 4.58 52.67
CA ASN A 198 23.18 5.85 52.65
C ASN A 198 22.41 7.03 53.25
N GLY A 199 21.22 6.78 53.84
CA GLY A 199 20.38 7.83 54.43
C GLY A 199 19.73 8.76 53.37
N PHE A 200 19.78 8.40 52.06
CA PHE A 200 19.28 9.25 51.00
C PHE A 200 17.75 9.13 50.85
N LEU A 201 17.06 10.28 50.98
CA LEU A 201 15.65 10.43 50.63
C LEU A 201 15.52 11.38 49.44
N LEU A 202 14.70 11.00 48.46
CA LEU A 202 14.47 11.83 47.29
C LEU A 202 13.73 13.11 47.70
N ASN A 203 14.33 14.26 47.41
CA ASN A 203 13.68 15.55 47.62
C ASN A 203 12.51 15.67 46.62
N PRO A 204 11.30 16.07 47.08
CA PRO A 204 10.12 16.25 46.21
C PRO A 204 10.37 17.19 45.01
N MET A 205 11.22 18.21 45.18
CA MET A 205 11.61 19.11 44.09
C MET A 205 12.38 18.38 42.97
N ILE A 206 13.29 17.46 43.35
CA ILE A 206 14.07 16.66 42.40
C ILE A 206 13.13 15.69 41.66
N ALA A 207 12.17 15.07 42.36
CA ALA A 207 11.16 14.22 41.77
C ALA A 207 10.30 14.98 40.72
N GLY A 208 9.83 16.18 41.09
CA GLY A 208 9.10 17.06 40.19
C GLY A 208 9.90 17.48 38.95
N ALA A 209 11.16 17.83 39.13
CA ALA A 209 12.07 18.19 38.04
C ALA A 209 12.31 17.00 37.10
N ALA A 210 12.50 15.78 37.62
CA ALA A 210 12.65 14.56 36.80
C ALA A 210 11.40 14.26 35.96
N MET A 211 10.19 14.44 36.54
CA MET A 211 8.94 14.29 35.80
C MET A 211 8.77 15.33 34.68
N ALA A 212 9.12 16.58 34.94
CA ALA A 212 9.12 17.64 33.95
C ALA A 212 10.10 17.33 32.78
N LEU A 213 11.32 16.88 33.09
CA LEU A 213 12.32 16.49 32.10
C LEU A 213 11.86 15.29 31.26
N SER A 214 11.18 14.32 31.88
CA SER A 214 10.57 13.20 31.16
C SER A 214 9.56 13.68 30.10
N SER A 215 8.67 14.59 30.47
CA SER A 215 7.68 15.18 29.55
C SER A 215 8.34 15.96 28.40
N VAL A 216 9.34 16.77 28.70
CA VAL A 216 10.12 17.52 27.70
C VAL A 216 10.83 16.56 26.75
N SER A 217 11.39 15.46 27.26
CA SER A 217 12.08 14.45 26.47
C SER A 217 11.15 13.79 25.46
N VAL A 218 9.93 13.38 25.87
CA VAL A 218 8.90 12.78 25.02
C VAL A 218 8.45 13.75 23.93
N VAL A 219 8.18 15.02 24.29
CA VAL A 219 7.78 16.04 23.32
C VAL A 219 8.89 16.32 22.31
N SER A 220 10.14 16.47 22.78
CA SER A 220 11.30 16.72 21.91
C SER A 220 11.54 15.57 20.94
N ASN A 221 11.46 14.31 21.38
CA ASN A 221 11.61 13.14 20.53
C ASN A 221 10.47 13.05 19.48
N SER A 222 9.24 13.40 19.88
CA SER A 222 8.09 13.43 18.97
C SER A 222 8.20 14.55 17.93
N LEU A 223 8.69 15.73 18.32
CA LEU A 223 8.94 16.83 17.39
C LEU A 223 10.06 16.49 16.39
N TRP A 224 11.07 15.74 16.82
CA TRP A 224 12.16 15.33 15.94
C TRP A 224 11.71 14.38 14.82
N LEU A 225 10.59 13.67 15.01
CA LEU A 225 10.00 12.86 13.94
C LEU A 225 9.70 13.69 12.67
N LYS A 226 9.33 14.97 12.83
CA LYS A 226 9.08 15.90 11.73
C LYS A 226 10.30 16.12 10.83
N TYR A 227 11.51 15.98 11.36
CA TYR A 227 12.77 16.20 10.64
C TYR A 227 13.42 14.90 10.14
N LYS A 228 12.88 13.74 10.52
CA LYS A 228 13.28 12.44 9.97
C LYS A 228 12.53 12.20 8.67
N LYS A 229 12.97 12.86 7.60
CA LYS A 229 12.56 12.53 6.24
C LYS A 229 13.46 11.46 5.66
#